data_ded38897896c14baf876100dcaab0476
#
_entry.id   ded38897896c14baf876100dcaab0476
#
_cell.length_a   1.000
_cell.length_b   1.000
_cell.length_c   1.000
_cell.angle_alpha   90.00
_cell.angle_beta   90.00
_cell.angle_gamma   90.00
#
_symmetry.space_group_name_H-M   'P 1'
#
loop_
_entity.id
_entity.type
_entity.pdbx_description
1 polymer ?
#
loop_
_entity_poly.entity_id
_entity_poly.type
_entity_poly.pdbx_seq_one_letter_code
_entity_poly.pdbx_strand_id
1 'polypeptide(L)'
;MMAKTPPMGWNSWNTFGYAINETLIKETADAMVAEGLAELGYEYVVIDDCWSLRKRDEQGRLVPDPEKFPSGMKALSDYIHSKGLKFGIYSCAGSLTCQRFPGSLDHEFIDAKTFAEWGVDYLKYDYCYKPKDI
;
A
#
# COMPACT_ATOMS: atom_id res chain seq x y z
N MET A 1 0.06 -9.60 -17.05
CA MET A 1 -0.87 -10.72 -16.70
C MET A 1 -1.18 -10.67 -15.23
N MET A 2 -2.43 -10.77 -14.87
CA MET A 2 -2.83 -10.80 -13.46
C MET A 2 -2.32 -12.07 -12.76
N ALA A 3 -2.20 -12.02 -11.45
CA ALA A 3 -1.64 -13.12 -10.65
C ALA A 3 -2.34 -14.45 -10.95
N LYS A 4 -1.57 -15.47 -11.33
CA LYS A 4 -2.07 -16.82 -11.59
C LYS A 4 -2.22 -17.64 -10.30
N THR A 5 -1.55 -17.21 -9.24
CA THR A 5 -1.52 -17.86 -7.93
C THR A 5 -1.76 -16.82 -6.87
N PRO A 6 -2.17 -17.22 -5.64
CA PRO A 6 -2.28 -16.26 -4.54
C PRO A 6 -0.97 -15.51 -4.33
N PRO A 7 -1.04 -14.20 -4.06
CA PRO A 7 0.16 -13.42 -3.80
C PRO A 7 0.83 -13.89 -2.50
N MET A 8 2.16 -13.98 -2.53
CA MET A 8 2.97 -14.33 -1.36
C MET A 8 3.93 -13.17 -1.08
N GLY A 9 4.08 -12.81 0.19
CA GLY A 9 4.95 -11.72 0.57
C GLY A 9 4.78 -11.31 2.01
N TRP A 10 5.11 -10.06 2.29
CA TRP A 10 5.07 -9.46 3.61
C TRP A 10 4.09 -8.29 3.63
N ASN A 11 3.35 -8.17 4.72
CA ASN A 11 2.43 -7.05 4.99
C ASN A 11 2.79 -6.44 6.35
N SER A 12 2.75 -5.12 6.43
CA SER A 12 3.25 -4.36 7.59
C SER A 12 2.37 -4.45 8.84
N TRP A 13 1.12 -4.86 8.75
CA TRP A 13 0.15 -4.65 9.82
C TRP A 13 0.45 -5.43 11.11
N ASN A 14 0.66 -6.72 11.01
CA ASN A 14 0.76 -7.57 12.19
C ASN A 14 1.95 -7.23 13.09
N THR A 15 3.05 -6.76 12.52
CA THR A 15 4.26 -6.44 13.29
C THR A 15 4.31 -4.97 13.69
N PHE A 16 3.92 -4.05 12.79
CA PHE A 16 4.18 -2.63 12.97
C PHE A 16 2.92 -1.77 13.12
N GLY A 17 1.74 -2.24 12.67
CA GLY A 17 0.51 -1.46 12.76
C GLY A 17 0.69 -0.08 12.10
N TYR A 18 0.42 0.97 12.86
CA TYR A 18 0.57 2.36 12.39
C TYR A 18 2.03 2.84 12.35
N ALA A 19 2.95 2.12 12.98
CA ALA A 19 4.35 2.54 13.12
C ALA A 19 5.18 2.16 11.89
N ILE A 20 4.80 2.67 10.74
CA ILE A 20 5.46 2.43 9.45
C ILE A 20 6.07 3.71 8.90
N ASN A 21 7.15 3.58 8.12
CA ASN A 21 7.78 4.65 7.36
C ASN A 21 8.54 4.07 6.16
N GLU A 22 9.00 4.93 5.26
CA GLU A 22 9.68 4.48 4.04
C GLU A 22 10.99 3.74 4.32
N THR A 23 11.73 4.11 5.35
CA THR A 23 12.97 3.43 5.73
C THR A 23 12.69 1.98 6.13
N LEU A 24 11.68 1.77 6.98
CA LEU A 24 11.27 0.43 7.40
C LEU A 24 10.85 -0.44 6.21
N ILE A 25 10.10 0.10 5.30
CA ILE A 25 9.62 -0.63 4.12
C ILE A 25 10.80 -0.99 3.20
N LYS A 26 11.72 -0.07 2.97
CA LYS A 26 12.94 -0.33 2.19
C LYS A 26 13.81 -1.40 2.83
N GLU A 27 14.04 -1.31 4.13
CA GLU A 27 14.81 -2.31 4.89
C GLU A 27 14.16 -3.69 4.82
N THR A 28 12.82 -3.75 4.89
CA THR A 28 12.09 -5.01 4.75
C THR A 28 12.28 -5.61 3.36
N ALA A 29 12.18 -4.79 2.31
CA ALA A 29 12.44 -5.23 0.95
C ALA A 29 13.87 -5.78 0.80
N ASP A 30 14.85 -5.07 1.33
CA ASP A 30 16.25 -5.49 1.32
C ASP A 30 16.44 -6.84 2.03
N ALA A 31 15.81 -7.01 3.19
CA ALA A 31 15.88 -8.26 3.95
C ALA A 31 15.24 -9.43 3.20
N MET A 32 14.12 -9.22 2.53
CA MET A 32 13.46 -10.26 1.73
C MET A 32 14.37 -10.80 0.62
N VAL A 33 15.16 -9.92 0.01
CA VAL A 33 16.13 -10.32 -1.01
C VAL A 33 17.33 -11.00 -0.37
N ALA A 34 17.91 -10.40 0.67
CA ALA A 34 19.13 -10.89 1.34
C ALA A 34 18.92 -12.28 1.98
N GLU A 35 17.73 -12.52 2.55
CA GLU A 35 17.38 -13.76 3.22
C GLU A 35 16.87 -14.84 2.25
N GLY A 36 16.84 -14.57 0.95
CA GLY A 36 16.41 -15.52 -0.07
C GLY A 36 14.91 -15.76 -0.18
N LEU A 37 14.08 -14.97 0.49
CA LEU A 37 12.62 -15.12 0.45
C LEU A 37 12.06 -14.80 -0.93
N ALA A 38 12.61 -13.79 -1.60
CA ALA A 38 12.17 -13.41 -2.94
C ALA A 38 12.35 -14.57 -3.93
N GLU A 39 13.46 -15.30 -3.87
CA GLU A 39 13.73 -16.46 -4.72
C GLU A 39 12.74 -17.60 -4.49
N LEU A 40 12.17 -17.69 -3.28
CA LEU A 40 11.17 -18.68 -2.92
C LEU A 40 9.74 -18.28 -3.30
N GLY A 41 9.56 -17.10 -3.94
CA GLY A 41 8.26 -16.63 -4.38
C GLY A 41 7.58 -15.63 -3.44
N TYR A 42 8.20 -15.24 -2.33
CA TYR A 42 7.71 -14.18 -1.45
C TYR A 42 8.12 -12.82 -2.02
N GLU A 43 7.38 -12.33 -3.00
CA GLU A 43 7.79 -11.20 -3.83
C GLU A 43 7.00 -9.91 -3.61
N TYR A 44 5.93 -9.94 -2.81
CA TYR A 44 5.10 -8.76 -2.53
C TYR A 44 5.52 -8.09 -1.23
N VAL A 45 5.71 -6.77 -1.28
CA VAL A 45 5.90 -5.90 -0.10
C VAL A 45 4.68 -5.01 -0.03
N VAL A 46 3.85 -5.20 0.98
CA VAL A 46 2.55 -4.52 1.12
C VAL A 46 2.56 -3.60 2.32
N ILE A 47 2.35 -2.30 2.08
CA ILE A 47 2.07 -1.34 3.16
C ILE A 47 0.59 -1.40 3.50
N ASP A 48 0.28 -1.61 4.76
CA ASP A 48 -1.09 -1.68 5.26
C ASP A 48 -1.62 -0.28 5.61
N ASP A 49 -2.68 -0.19 6.39
CA ASP A 49 -3.33 1.07 6.78
C ASP A 49 -2.35 2.04 7.46
N CYS A 50 -2.73 3.30 7.57
CA CYS A 50 -1.97 4.37 8.21
C CYS A 50 -0.81 4.94 7.38
N TRP A 51 -0.83 4.79 6.06
CA TRP A 51 0.19 5.34 5.17
C TRP A 51 -0.14 6.75 4.67
N SER A 52 -1.42 7.15 4.68
CA SER A 52 -1.88 8.42 4.11
C SER A 52 -2.16 9.47 5.17
N LEU A 53 -2.32 10.72 4.73
CA LEU A 53 -2.93 11.77 5.53
C LEU A 53 -4.43 11.47 5.70
N ARG A 54 -5.05 12.09 6.71
CA ARG A 54 -6.49 11.97 6.98
C ARG A 54 -7.35 12.82 6.05
N LYS A 55 -6.73 13.61 5.19
CA LYS A 55 -7.39 14.46 4.20
C LYS A 55 -6.86 14.17 2.81
N ARG A 56 -7.76 14.20 1.83
CA ARG A 56 -7.40 14.20 0.41
C ARG A 56 -6.90 15.59 0.01
N ASP A 57 -6.17 15.68 -1.10
CA ASP A 57 -5.73 16.97 -1.63
C ASP A 57 -6.88 17.72 -2.33
N GLU A 58 -6.60 18.90 -2.88
CA GLU A 58 -7.59 19.74 -3.57
C GLU A 58 -8.17 19.07 -4.82
N GLN A 59 -7.45 18.13 -5.41
CA GLN A 59 -7.92 17.34 -6.55
C GLN A 59 -8.66 16.06 -6.13
N GLY A 60 -8.84 15.84 -4.83
CA GLY A 60 -9.50 14.65 -4.29
C GLY A 60 -8.63 13.41 -4.21
N ARG A 61 -7.30 13.53 -4.37
CA ARG A 61 -6.38 12.40 -4.33
C ARG A 61 -5.94 12.07 -2.90
N LEU A 62 -5.67 10.79 -2.67
CA LEU A 62 -5.00 10.35 -1.45
C LEU A 62 -3.58 10.91 -1.40
N VAL A 63 -3.15 11.32 -0.22
CA VAL A 63 -1.83 11.92 -0.02
C VAL A 63 -1.03 11.04 0.94
N PRO A 64 0.17 10.55 0.55
CA PRO A 64 1.06 9.87 1.48
C PRO A 64 1.42 10.81 2.63
N ASP A 65 1.51 10.26 3.84
CA ASP A 65 1.94 11.04 5.00
C ASP A 65 3.40 11.49 4.79
N PRO A 66 3.67 12.81 4.72
CA PRO A 66 5.01 13.30 4.39
C PRO A 66 6.04 13.07 5.50
N GLU A 67 5.61 12.84 6.75
CA GLU A 67 6.52 12.46 7.83
C GLU A 67 6.98 11.01 7.71
N LYS A 68 6.07 10.13 7.27
CA LYS A 68 6.35 8.70 7.11
C LYS A 68 6.99 8.38 5.77
N PHE A 69 6.55 9.02 4.71
CA PHE A 69 6.96 8.77 3.33
C PHE A 69 7.39 10.06 2.64
N PRO A 70 8.47 10.71 3.12
CA PRO A 70 8.89 12.02 2.59
C PRO A 70 9.25 12.00 1.10
N SER A 71 9.72 10.84 0.58
CA SER A 71 10.05 10.68 -0.83
C SER A 71 8.83 10.38 -1.72
N GLY A 72 7.68 10.13 -1.12
CA GLY A 72 6.44 9.77 -1.83
C GLY A 72 6.36 8.30 -2.23
N MET A 73 5.17 7.89 -2.70
CA MET A 73 4.90 6.48 -3.01
C MET A 73 5.53 6.02 -4.31
N LYS A 74 5.64 6.90 -5.32
CA LYS A 74 6.28 6.55 -6.58
C LYS A 74 7.75 6.17 -6.37
N ALA A 75 8.48 6.94 -5.56
CA ALA A 75 9.87 6.65 -5.24
C ALA A 75 10.02 5.34 -4.46
N LEU A 76 9.12 5.08 -3.51
CA LEU A 76 9.11 3.83 -2.76
C LEU A 76 8.81 2.63 -3.67
N SER A 77 7.82 2.75 -4.53
CA SER A 77 7.47 1.75 -5.54
C SER A 77 8.67 1.44 -6.44
N ASP A 78 9.33 2.47 -6.96
CA ASP A 78 10.51 2.32 -7.82
C ASP A 78 11.65 1.60 -7.08
N TYR A 79 11.87 1.91 -5.82
CA TYR A 79 12.87 1.21 -4.99
C TYR A 79 12.56 -0.28 -4.86
N ILE A 80 11.31 -0.62 -4.52
CA ILE A 80 10.86 -2.00 -4.38
C ILE A 80 11.01 -2.75 -5.70
N HIS A 81 10.61 -2.13 -6.82
CA HIS A 81 10.78 -2.70 -8.15
C HIS A 81 12.24 -2.91 -8.51
N SER A 82 13.14 -2.01 -8.09
CA SER A 82 14.58 -2.14 -8.33
C SER A 82 15.19 -3.38 -7.66
N LYS A 83 14.54 -3.89 -6.62
CA LYS A 83 14.93 -5.12 -5.92
C LYS A 83 14.31 -6.39 -6.54
N GLY A 84 13.56 -6.25 -7.63
CA GLY A 84 12.85 -7.36 -8.25
C GLY A 84 11.57 -7.78 -7.51
N LEU A 85 11.10 -6.95 -6.58
CA LEU A 85 9.90 -7.19 -5.80
C LEU A 85 8.70 -6.43 -6.37
N LYS A 86 7.51 -6.73 -5.85
CA LYS A 86 6.25 -6.07 -6.22
C LYS A 86 5.75 -5.25 -5.04
N PHE A 87 5.09 -4.13 -5.34
CA PHE A 87 4.60 -3.18 -4.34
C PHE A 87 3.10 -3.28 -4.17
N GLY A 88 2.64 -3.49 -2.94
CA GLY A 88 1.24 -3.48 -2.58
C GLY A 88 0.91 -2.32 -1.64
N ILE A 89 -0.33 -1.86 -1.71
CA ILE A 89 -0.85 -0.79 -0.86
C ILE A 89 -2.23 -1.16 -0.33
N TYR A 90 -2.63 -0.52 0.76
CA TYR A 90 -3.91 -0.75 1.42
C TYR A 90 -4.89 0.37 1.12
N SER A 91 -6.13 0.01 0.89
CA SER A 91 -7.28 0.91 0.92
C SER A 91 -8.52 0.17 1.41
N CYS A 92 -9.67 0.81 1.33
CA CYS A 92 -10.93 0.27 1.82
C CYS A 92 -12.07 0.67 0.90
N ALA A 93 -13.00 -0.24 0.66
CA ALA A 93 -14.19 0.02 -0.15
C ALA A 93 -15.22 0.90 0.56
N GLY A 94 -15.09 1.10 1.87
CA GLY A 94 -15.94 1.98 2.65
C GLY A 94 -15.53 3.45 2.58
N SER A 95 -16.21 4.29 3.33
CA SER A 95 -15.91 5.72 3.42
C SER A 95 -14.62 6.01 4.18
N LEU A 96 -14.28 5.17 5.15
CA LEU A 96 -13.06 5.25 5.96
C LEU A 96 -12.41 3.87 6.03
N THR A 97 -11.08 3.87 6.16
CA THR A 97 -10.34 2.65 6.50
C THR A 97 -10.63 2.23 7.95
N CYS A 98 -10.19 1.04 8.35
CA CYS A 98 -10.39 0.57 9.73
C CYS A 98 -9.76 1.50 10.78
N GLN A 99 -8.70 2.21 10.43
CA GLN A 99 -8.04 3.21 11.29
C GLN A 99 -8.53 4.64 11.01
N ARG A 100 -9.64 4.80 10.29
CA ARG A 100 -10.32 6.08 10.00
C ARG A 100 -9.54 7.03 9.11
N PHE A 101 -8.75 6.50 8.19
CA PHE A 101 -8.19 7.26 7.07
C PHE A 101 -9.19 7.28 5.91
N PRO A 102 -9.03 8.14 4.90
CA PRO A 102 -9.96 8.17 3.77
C PRO A 102 -10.02 6.82 3.04
N GLY A 103 -11.23 6.27 2.91
CA GLY A 103 -11.51 5.09 2.09
C GLY A 103 -11.82 5.49 0.64
N SER A 104 -12.01 4.50 -0.21
CA SER A 104 -12.19 4.72 -1.66
C SER A 104 -13.63 4.92 -2.09
N LEU A 105 -14.62 4.78 -1.20
CA LEU A 105 -16.03 4.96 -1.57
C LEU A 105 -16.23 6.32 -2.24
N ASP A 106 -16.85 6.33 -3.40
CA ASP A 106 -17.08 7.51 -4.26
C ASP A 106 -15.79 8.15 -4.84
N HIS A 107 -14.64 7.50 -4.66
CA HIS A 107 -13.34 7.95 -5.18
C HIS A 107 -12.59 6.83 -5.91
N GLU A 108 -13.29 5.76 -6.29
CA GLU A 108 -12.66 4.53 -6.81
C GLU A 108 -11.81 4.80 -8.04
N PHE A 109 -12.31 5.60 -8.98
CA PHE A 109 -11.58 5.89 -10.22
C PHE A 109 -10.33 6.74 -9.99
N ILE A 110 -10.43 7.77 -9.15
CA ILE A 110 -9.28 8.64 -8.88
C ILE A 110 -8.21 7.87 -8.09
N ASP A 111 -8.62 7.02 -7.15
CA ASP A 111 -7.69 6.20 -6.37
C ASP A 111 -7.01 5.16 -7.25
N ALA A 112 -7.76 4.48 -8.11
CA ALA A 112 -7.19 3.53 -9.07
C ALA A 112 -6.15 4.19 -9.97
N LYS A 113 -6.44 5.37 -10.48
CA LYS A 113 -5.50 6.15 -11.30
C LYS A 113 -4.25 6.54 -10.51
N THR A 114 -4.42 7.00 -9.27
CA THR A 114 -3.32 7.39 -8.39
C THR A 114 -2.41 6.20 -8.12
N PHE A 115 -2.97 5.04 -7.77
CA PHE A 115 -2.20 3.83 -7.52
C PHE A 115 -1.46 3.35 -8.78
N ALA A 116 -2.11 3.44 -9.94
CA ALA A 116 -1.46 3.10 -11.21
C ALA A 116 -0.27 4.04 -11.51
N GLU A 117 -0.42 5.33 -11.27
CA GLU A 117 0.65 6.32 -11.46
C GLU A 117 1.84 6.05 -10.52
N TRP A 118 1.58 5.52 -9.32
CA TRP A 118 2.63 5.13 -8.38
C TRP A 118 3.28 3.79 -8.70
N GLY A 119 2.73 3.04 -9.64
CA GLY A 119 3.25 1.71 -10.00
C GLY A 119 2.86 0.61 -9.03
N VAL A 120 1.72 0.75 -8.36
CA VAL A 120 1.22 -0.26 -7.42
C VAL A 120 0.82 -1.53 -8.17
N ASP A 121 1.30 -2.68 -7.71
CA ASP A 121 1.05 -3.99 -8.31
C ASP A 121 -0.11 -4.74 -7.64
N TYR A 122 -0.41 -4.41 -6.39
CA TYR A 122 -1.38 -5.13 -5.57
C TYR A 122 -2.12 -4.19 -4.63
N LEU A 123 -3.43 -4.32 -4.57
CA LEU A 123 -4.27 -3.56 -3.65
C LEU A 123 -4.91 -4.51 -2.64
N LYS A 124 -4.56 -4.35 -1.37
CA LYS A 124 -5.33 -4.94 -0.27
C LYS A 124 -6.53 -4.05 -0.02
N TYR A 125 -7.72 -4.55 -0.27
CA TYR A 125 -8.96 -3.77 -0.26
C TYR A 125 -9.91 -4.26 0.82
N ASP A 126 -9.95 -3.56 1.94
CA ASP A 126 -10.75 -3.89 3.10
C ASP A 126 -12.19 -3.38 2.98
N TYR A 127 -13.02 -3.64 3.96
CA TYR A 127 -14.45 -3.25 3.93
C TYR A 127 -14.91 -2.76 5.30
N CYS A 128 -14.24 -1.72 5.82
CA CYS A 128 -14.59 -1.01 7.05
C CYS A 128 -15.51 0.17 6.73
N TYR A 129 -16.30 0.64 7.71
CA TYR A 129 -17.18 1.81 7.57
C TYR A 129 -18.00 1.84 6.28
N LYS A 130 -18.55 0.69 5.93
CA LYS A 130 -19.43 0.52 4.77
C LYS A 130 -20.82 1.09 5.04
N PRO A 131 -21.59 1.46 3.99
CA PRO A 131 -23.00 1.77 4.14
C PRO A 131 -23.78 0.60 4.74
N LYS A 132 -24.74 0.89 5.59
CA LYS A 132 -25.50 -0.14 6.33
C LYS A 132 -26.39 -1.02 5.45
N ASP A 133 -26.75 -0.50 4.28
CA ASP A 133 -27.70 -1.14 3.37
C ASP A 133 -27.04 -1.94 2.24
N ILE A 134 -25.80 -2.23 2.38
CA ILE A 134 -25.06 -3.06 1.42
C ILE A 134 -24.69 -4.38 2.05
#